data_4e6d06e6f997715e4accc28f0ff274bb
#
_entry.id   4e6d06e6f997715e4accc28f0ff274bb
#
_cell.length_a   1.000
_cell.length_b   1.000
_cell.length_c   1.000
_cell.angle_alpha   90.00
_cell.angle_beta   90.00
_cell.angle_gamma   90.00
#
_symmetry.space_group_name_H-M   'P 1'
#
loop_
_entity.id
_entity.type
_entity.pdbx_description
1 polymer ?
#
loop_
_entity_poly.entity_id
_entity_poly.type
_entity_poly.pdbx_seq_one_letter_code
_entity_poly.pdbx_strand_id
1 'polypeptide(L)'
;MMYAWIGGRVAWVEEDSLVIVPATGSAAGGLGMRIRVLPDLLASAREDEHLELFLHHITREDAELLVGFQTRDEERLFATLLDVSGVGPKVALALLATHGAQGLRRALVDGNEEHLATAPGVGRRLAARIIVELRERMARDTRAEGDGEAVRSRDGDLEAALRSLGFPTREARALVASVNADRGLASAPLTDRLRAALKERGA
;
A
#
# COMPACT_ATOMS: atom_id res chain seq x y z
N MET A 1 -11.57 12.88 -4.74
CA MET A 1 -11.88 11.43 -4.55
C MET A 1 -12.90 11.27 -3.43
N MET A 2 -13.97 10.48 -3.65
CA MET A 2 -15.00 10.26 -2.63
C MET A 2 -14.71 9.02 -1.76
N TYR A 3 -14.11 7.98 -2.33
CA TYR A 3 -13.76 6.74 -1.64
C TYR A 3 -12.25 6.58 -1.56
N ALA A 4 -11.70 6.43 -0.34
CA ALA A 4 -10.27 6.33 -0.10
C ALA A 4 -9.83 5.01 0.57
N TRP A 5 -10.76 4.32 1.23
CA TRP A 5 -10.50 3.09 1.95
C TRP A 5 -11.80 2.31 2.17
N ILE A 6 -11.69 1.00 2.23
CA ILE A 6 -12.79 0.10 2.59
C ILE A 6 -12.28 -1.03 3.47
N GLY A 7 -13.04 -1.36 4.50
CA GLY A 7 -12.91 -2.59 5.26
C GLY A 7 -14.22 -3.34 5.24
N GLY A 8 -14.20 -4.63 4.89
CA GLY A 8 -15.41 -5.39 4.78
C GLY A 8 -15.20 -6.85 4.38
N ARG A 9 -16.31 -7.55 4.23
CA ARG A 9 -16.33 -8.96 3.84
C ARG A 9 -16.40 -9.09 2.32
N VAL A 10 -15.60 -9.97 1.74
CA VAL A 10 -15.69 -10.35 0.33
C VAL A 10 -16.99 -11.12 0.13
N ALA A 11 -17.91 -10.56 -0.63
CA ALA A 11 -19.19 -11.21 -0.94
C ALA A 11 -19.02 -12.26 -2.05
N TRP A 12 -18.25 -11.91 -3.10
CA TRP A 12 -17.85 -12.82 -4.17
C TRP A 12 -16.64 -12.27 -4.94
N VAL A 13 -15.99 -13.16 -5.69
CA VAL A 13 -14.82 -12.88 -6.54
C VAL A 13 -15.26 -12.97 -8.00
N GLU A 14 -14.88 -11.99 -8.81
CA GLU A 14 -15.12 -11.92 -10.26
C GLU A 14 -13.79 -12.12 -11.02
N GLU A 15 -13.81 -12.00 -12.35
CA GLU A 15 -12.64 -12.23 -13.20
C GLU A 15 -11.49 -11.23 -12.94
N ASP A 16 -11.80 -9.95 -12.64
CA ASP A 16 -10.82 -8.88 -12.44
C ASP A 16 -11.15 -7.98 -11.23
N SER A 17 -12.11 -8.38 -10.42
CA SER A 17 -12.64 -7.58 -9.33
C SER A 17 -13.15 -8.41 -8.16
N LEU A 18 -13.28 -7.77 -7.02
CA LEU A 18 -13.93 -8.28 -5.82
C LEU A 18 -15.17 -7.45 -5.55
N VAL A 19 -16.21 -8.07 -4.99
CA VAL A 19 -17.30 -7.33 -4.40
C VAL A 19 -17.18 -7.40 -2.89
N ILE A 20 -16.97 -6.24 -2.26
CA ILE A 20 -16.84 -6.11 -0.81
C ILE A 20 -18.08 -5.45 -0.25
N VAL A 21 -18.64 -6.07 0.78
CA VAL A 21 -19.71 -5.49 1.61
C VAL A 21 -19.05 -4.90 2.85
N PRO A 22 -19.14 -3.57 3.05
CA PRO A 22 -18.55 -2.92 4.22
C PRO A 22 -19.07 -3.51 5.52
N ALA A 23 -18.22 -3.60 6.53
CA ALA A 23 -18.58 -4.02 7.88
C ALA A 23 -19.43 -2.93 8.55
N THR A 24 -20.67 -2.77 8.12
CA THR A 24 -21.66 -1.95 8.81
C THR A 24 -22.43 -2.86 9.75
N GLY A 25 -22.57 -2.51 11.02
CA GLY A 25 -23.09 -3.36 12.10
C GLY A 25 -24.52 -3.88 11.96
N SER A 26 -25.05 -4.06 10.76
CA SER A 26 -26.33 -4.66 10.47
C SER A 26 -26.18 -5.78 9.43
N ALA A 27 -26.59 -6.97 9.80
CA ALA A 27 -26.57 -8.17 8.94
C ALA A 27 -27.64 -8.17 7.84
N ALA A 28 -28.50 -7.16 7.77
CA ALA A 28 -29.64 -7.13 6.87
C ALA A 28 -29.54 -5.96 5.88
N GLY A 29 -29.03 -6.24 4.68
CA GLY A 29 -29.01 -5.32 3.56
C GLY A 29 -27.79 -4.39 3.56
N GLY A 30 -26.85 -4.66 2.71
CA GLY A 30 -25.62 -3.87 2.57
C GLY A 30 -25.42 -3.42 1.13
N LEU A 31 -24.69 -2.32 0.97
CA LEU A 31 -24.14 -1.92 -0.31
C LEU A 31 -22.91 -2.77 -0.60
N GLY A 32 -22.88 -3.49 -1.72
CA GLY A 32 -21.70 -4.15 -2.24
C GLY A 32 -20.94 -3.21 -3.18
N MET A 33 -19.66 -3.05 -2.95
CA MET A 33 -18.77 -2.25 -3.80
C MET A 33 -17.92 -3.15 -4.67
N ARG A 34 -18.04 -3.01 -6.00
CA ARG A 34 -17.17 -3.70 -6.96
C ARG A 34 -15.85 -2.97 -7.05
N ILE A 35 -14.77 -3.68 -6.78
CA ILE A 35 -13.42 -3.11 -6.68
C ILE A 35 -12.50 -3.95 -7.55
N ARG A 36 -11.90 -3.32 -8.55
CA ARG A 36 -10.83 -3.94 -9.34
C ARG A 36 -9.57 -4.02 -8.50
N VAL A 37 -8.88 -5.14 -8.53
CA VAL A 37 -7.68 -5.38 -7.73
C VAL A 37 -6.54 -5.94 -8.58
N LEU A 38 -5.34 -6.00 -8.01
CA LEU A 38 -4.20 -6.67 -8.64
C LEU A 38 -4.42 -8.20 -8.71
N PRO A 39 -3.89 -8.88 -9.75
CA PRO A 39 -4.08 -10.32 -9.94
C PRO A 39 -3.67 -11.18 -8.75
N ASP A 40 -2.59 -10.82 -8.05
CA ASP A 40 -2.10 -11.57 -6.88
C ASP A 40 -3.11 -11.54 -5.72
N LEU A 41 -3.69 -10.37 -5.46
CA LEU A 41 -4.75 -10.25 -4.46
C LEU A 41 -6.00 -11.02 -4.91
N LEU A 42 -6.38 -10.90 -6.19
CA LEU A 42 -7.53 -11.61 -6.73
C LEU A 42 -7.39 -13.13 -6.58
N ALA A 43 -6.20 -13.68 -6.87
CA ALA A 43 -5.90 -15.12 -6.76
C ALA A 43 -5.91 -15.62 -5.31
N SER A 44 -5.57 -14.77 -4.36
CA SER A 44 -5.50 -15.13 -2.92
C SER A 44 -6.82 -14.91 -2.18
N ALA A 45 -7.67 -13.98 -2.64
CA ALA A 45 -8.91 -13.63 -1.96
C ALA A 45 -9.92 -14.79 -1.94
N ARG A 46 -10.65 -14.88 -0.85
CA ARG A 46 -11.70 -15.90 -0.65
C ARG A 46 -13.01 -15.23 -0.26
N GLU A 47 -14.13 -15.83 -0.67
CA GLU A 47 -15.45 -15.43 -0.19
C GLU A 47 -15.52 -15.55 1.33
N ASP A 48 -16.29 -14.66 1.95
CA ASP A 48 -16.45 -14.50 3.38
C ASP A 48 -15.20 -14.01 4.14
N GLU A 49 -14.06 -13.83 3.49
CA GLU A 49 -12.86 -13.24 4.07
C GLU A 49 -13.05 -11.74 4.33
N HIS A 50 -12.47 -11.24 5.42
CA HIS A 50 -12.41 -9.82 5.70
C HIS A 50 -11.17 -9.20 5.07
N LEU A 51 -11.37 -8.21 4.20
CA LEU A 51 -10.30 -7.46 3.56
C LEU A 51 -10.38 -5.97 3.88
N GLU A 52 -9.21 -5.36 3.92
CA GLU A 52 -9.03 -3.91 4.02
C GLU A 52 -8.23 -3.43 2.81
N LEU A 53 -8.77 -2.46 2.06
CA LEU A 53 -8.15 -1.96 0.84
C LEU A 53 -8.09 -0.44 0.85
N PHE A 54 -6.96 0.10 0.39
CA PHE A 54 -6.86 1.50 -0.04
C PHE A 54 -7.47 1.64 -1.41
N LEU A 55 -8.33 2.64 -1.58
CA LEU A 55 -9.11 2.82 -2.81
C LEU A 55 -8.62 4.02 -3.60
N HIS A 56 -8.51 3.82 -4.90
CA HIS A 56 -8.42 4.88 -5.89
C HIS A 56 -9.70 4.95 -6.70
N HIS A 57 -10.45 6.06 -6.57
CA HIS A 57 -11.72 6.28 -7.26
C HIS A 57 -11.50 7.10 -8.53
N ILE A 58 -11.81 6.53 -9.67
CA ILE A 58 -11.74 7.15 -10.99
C ILE A 58 -13.17 7.41 -11.47
N THR A 59 -13.48 8.67 -11.68
CA THR A 59 -14.78 9.10 -12.23
C THR A 59 -14.57 9.57 -13.67
N ARG A 60 -15.39 9.05 -14.56
CA ARG A 60 -15.50 9.49 -15.98
C ARG A 60 -16.95 9.87 -16.24
N GLU A 61 -17.22 10.48 -17.40
CA GLU A 61 -18.58 10.91 -17.78
C GLU A 61 -19.58 9.72 -17.82
N ASP A 62 -19.10 8.56 -18.24
CA ASP A 62 -19.90 7.35 -18.49
C ASP A 62 -19.63 6.19 -17.54
N ALA A 63 -18.64 6.29 -16.65
CA ALA A 63 -18.25 5.19 -15.79
C ALA A 63 -17.55 5.64 -14.50
N GLU A 64 -17.78 4.89 -13.44
CA GLU A 64 -17.02 4.95 -12.20
C GLU A 64 -16.21 3.66 -12.03
N LEU A 65 -14.96 3.76 -11.63
CA LEU A 65 -14.08 2.64 -11.37
C LEU A 65 -13.43 2.80 -9.99
N LEU A 66 -13.61 1.81 -9.14
CA LEU A 66 -12.87 1.66 -7.91
C LEU A 66 -11.71 0.67 -8.12
N VAL A 67 -10.51 1.09 -7.79
CA VAL A 67 -9.33 0.24 -7.79
C VAL A 67 -8.85 0.10 -6.35
N GLY A 68 -8.64 -1.14 -5.90
CA GLY A 68 -8.23 -1.46 -4.54
C GLY A 68 -6.81 -1.98 -4.46
N PHE A 69 -6.09 -1.56 -3.43
CA PHE A 69 -4.70 -1.91 -3.15
C PHE A 69 -4.54 -2.37 -1.71
N GLN A 70 -3.64 -3.32 -1.46
CA GLN A 70 -3.35 -3.79 -0.11
C GLN A 70 -2.54 -2.77 0.69
N THR A 71 -1.74 -1.97 0.01
CA THR A 71 -0.91 -0.94 0.64
C THR A 71 -1.20 0.44 0.10
N ARG A 72 -1.00 1.45 0.94
CA ARG A 72 -1.12 2.85 0.53
C ARG A 72 -0.02 3.25 -0.46
N ASP A 73 1.10 2.55 -0.43
CA ASP A 73 2.20 2.77 -1.36
C ASP A 73 1.83 2.38 -2.79
N GLU A 74 1.17 1.22 -2.97
CA GLU A 74 0.63 0.80 -4.26
C GLU A 74 -0.40 1.80 -4.80
N GLU A 75 -1.33 2.26 -3.94
CA GLU A 75 -2.34 3.25 -4.32
C GLU A 75 -1.70 4.56 -4.79
N ARG A 76 -0.71 5.08 -4.05
CA ARG A 76 0.01 6.31 -4.41
C ARG A 76 0.80 6.16 -5.70
N LEU A 77 1.46 5.02 -5.88
CA LEU A 77 2.21 4.75 -7.10
C LEU A 77 1.28 4.63 -8.31
N PHE A 78 0.14 3.97 -8.13
CA PHE A 78 -0.92 3.92 -9.15
C PHE A 78 -1.42 5.31 -9.52
N ALA A 79 -1.75 6.15 -8.55
CA ALA A 79 -2.17 7.53 -8.76
C ALA A 79 -1.12 8.34 -9.53
N THR A 80 0.15 8.17 -9.14
CA THR A 80 1.28 8.83 -9.80
C THR A 80 1.46 8.40 -11.26
N LEU A 81 1.24 7.12 -11.56
CA LEU A 81 1.29 6.60 -12.93
C LEU A 81 0.18 7.20 -13.81
N LEU A 82 -1.00 7.43 -13.25
CA LEU A 82 -2.13 8.03 -13.98
C LEU A 82 -1.88 9.49 -14.41
N ASP A 83 -0.96 10.19 -13.74
CA ASP A 83 -0.56 11.55 -14.11
C ASP A 83 0.24 11.58 -15.43
N VAL A 84 0.80 10.43 -15.86
CA VAL A 84 1.61 10.35 -17.08
C VAL A 84 0.73 10.26 -18.31
N SER A 85 0.98 11.12 -19.29
CA SER A 85 0.25 11.11 -20.56
C SER A 85 0.38 9.78 -21.30
N GLY A 86 -0.74 9.14 -21.58
CA GLY A 86 -0.83 7.83 -22.24
C GLY A 86 -0.85 6.65 -21.28
N VAL A 87 -0.81 6.88 -19.97
CA VAL A 87 -1.00 5.84 -18.96
C VAL A 87 -2.43 5.91 -18.41
N GLY A 88 -3.25 4.93 -18.79
CA GLY A 88 -4.57 4.76 -18.21
C GLY A 88 -4.58 3.70 -17.10
N PRO A 89 -5.74 3.49 -16.43
CA PRO A 89 -5.86 2.53 -15.32
C PRO A 89 -5.38 1.11 -15.68
N LYS A 90 -5.68 0.64 -16.89
CA LYS A 90 -5.27 -0.69 -17.36
C LYS A 90 -3.75 -0.82 -17.44
N VAL A 91 -3.06 0.19 -17.96
CA VAL A 91 -1.60 0.21 -18.08
C VAL A 91 -0.93 0.35 -16.72
N ALA A 92 -1.46 1.22 -15.86
CA ALA A 92 -0.95 1.41 -14.49
C ALA A 92 -1.06 0.12 -13.66
N LEU A 93 -2.20 -0.59 -13.74
CA LEU A 93 -2.37 -1.90 -13.10
C LEU A 93 -1.43 -2.95 -13.68
N ALA A 94 -1.24 -2.98 -15.01
CA ALA A 94 -0.31 -3.92 -15.64
C ALA A 94 1.14 -3.70 -15.19
N LEU A 95 1.58 -2.45 -15.05
CA LEU A 95 2.90 -2.11 -14.51
C LEU A 95 3.07 -2.61 -13.06
N LEU A 96 2.08 -2.34 -12.20
CA LEU A 96 2.10 -2.79 -10.81
C LEU A 96 2.05 -4.32 -10.69
N ALA A 97 1.20 -4.98 -11.49
CA ALA A 97 1.08 -6.44 -11.50
C ALA A 97 2.36 -7.14 -11.97
N THR A 98 3.06 -6.54 -12.97
CA THR A 98 4.27 -7.14 -13.55
C THR A 98 5.49 -6.95 -12.66
N HIS A 99 5.64 -5.79 -12.02
CA HIS A 99 6.87 -5.41 -11.35
C HIS A 99 6.75 -5.32 -9.82
N GLY A 100 5.54 -5.28 -9.29
CA GLY A 100 5.27 -4.88 -7.92
C GLY A 100 5.65 -3.42 -7.66
N ALA A 101 5.24 -2.85 -6.54
CA ALA A 101 5.53 -1.45 -6.22
C ALA A 101 7.03 -1.15 -6.11
N GLN A 102 7.78 -2.01 -5.42
CA GLN A 102 9.22 -1.82 -5.21
C GLN A 102 10.04 -1.99 -6.50
N GLY A 103 9.74 -3.03 -7.29
CA GLY A 103 10.41 -3.28 -8.57
C GLY A 103 10.17 -2.15 -9.56
N LEU A 104 8.94 -1.65 -9.61
CA LEU A 104 8.55 -0.52 -10.45
C LEU A 104 9.28 0.76 -10.05
N ARG A 105 9.33 1.10 -8.75
CA ARG A 105 10.10 2.27 -8.26
C ARG A 105 11.59 2.17 -8.62
N ARG A 106 12.19 1.00 -8.42
CA ARG A 106 13.59 0.77 -8.79
C ARG A 106 13.82 0.98 -10.29
N ALA A 107 12.98 0.39 -11.14
CA ALA A 107 13.08 0.55 -12.59
C ALA A 107 12.96 2.01 -13.03
N LEU A 108 12.08 2.79 -12.39
CA LEU A 108 11.91 4.22 -12.63
C LEU A 108 13.16 5.04 -12.24
N VAL A 109 13.72 4.77 -11.05
CA VAL A 109 14.94 5.47 -10.57
C VAL A 109 16.15 5.11 -11.44
N ASP A 110 16.33 3.83 -11.78
CA ASP A 110 17.43 3.34 -12.60
C ASP A 110 17.29 3.74 -14.08
N GLY A 111 16.10 4.18 -14.50
CA GLY A 111 15.82 4.52 -15.90
C GLY A 111 15.76 3.30 -16.82
N ASN A 112 15.31 2.15 -16.31
CA ASN A 112 15.30 0.89 -17.04
C ASN A 112 14.05 0.76 -17.93
N GLU A 113 14.12 1.32 -19.15
CA GLU A 113 13.05 1.28 -20.14
C GLU A 113 12.67 -0.16 -20.55
N GLU A 114 13.67 -1.02 -20.73
CA GLU A 114 13.46 -2.41 -21.17
C GLU A 114 12.64 -3.18 -20.13
N HIS A 115 12.94 -2.99 -18.86
CA HIS A 115 12.20 -3.61 -17.77
C HIS A 115 10.75 -3.13 -17.76
N LEU A 116 10.48 -1.82 -17.85
CA LEU A 116 9.11 -1.29 -17.91
C LEU A 116 8.34 -1.78 -19.12
N ALA A 117 9.01 -1.94 -20.27
CA ALA A 117 8.39 -2.40 -21.50
C ALA A 117 7.96 -3.88 -21.50
N THR A 118 8.31 -4.65 -20.46
CA THR A 118 7.80 -6.03 -20.31
C THR A 118 6.35 -6.07 -19.84
N ALA A 119 5.83 -4.98 -19.27
CA ALA A 119 4.44 -4.90 -18.84
C ALA A 119 3.48 -4.82 -20.05
N PRO A 120 2.36 -5.55 -20.04
CA PRO A 120 1.37 -5.51 -21.10
C PRO A 120 0.86 -4.07 -21.38
N GLY A 121 0.89 -3.67 -22.63
CA GLY A 121 0.45 -2.33 -23.05
C GLY A 121 1.50 -1.24 -22.91
N VAL A 122 2.72 -1.56 -22.49
CA VAL A 122 3.84 -0.64 -22.37
C VAL A 122 4.86 -0.90 -23.46
N GLY A 123 4.88 -0.03 -24.49
CA GLY A 123 5.93 -0.03 -25.50
C GLY A 123 7.13 0.86 -25.08
N ARG A 124 8.27 0.72 -25.78
CA ARG A 124 9.49 1.51 -25.49
C ARG A 124 9.25 3.02 -25.39
N ARG A 125 8.42 3.60 -26.29
CA ARG A 125 8.11 5.04 -26.27
C ARG A 125 7.35 5.46 -25.00
N LEU A 126 6.43 4.62 -24.54
CA LEU A 126 5.68 4.89 -23.31
C LEU A 126 6.57 4.68 -22.08
N ALA A 127 7.41 3.63 -22.05
CA ALA A 127 8.38 3.40 -20.99
C ALA A 127 9.35 4.58 -20.81
N ALA A 128 9.93 5.07 -21.91
CA ALA A 128 10.80 6.24 -21.89
C ALA A 128 10.08 7.48 -21.34
N ARG A 129 8.83 7.73 -21.74
CA ARG A 129 8.03 8.85 -21.23
C ARG A 129 7.75 8.72 -19.73
N ILE A 130 7.34 7.55 -19.27
CA ILE A 130 7.09 7.28 -17.85
C ILE A 130 8.35 7.60 -17.02
N ILE A 131 9.51 7.15 -17.49
CA ILE A 131 10.79 7.42 -16.83
C ILE A 131 11.08 8.92 -16.78
N VAL A 132 10.97 9.62 -17.92
CA VAL A 132 11.27 11.06 -17.97
C VAL A 132 10.36 11.85 -17.02
N GLU A 133 9.06 11.55 -16.99
CA GLU A 133 8.10 12.29 -16.17
C GLU A 133 8.20 11.93 -14.67
N LEU A 134 8.54 10.68 -14.32
CA LEU A 134 8.44 10.21 -12.93
C LEU A 134 9.79 10.01 -12.22
N ARG A 135 10.91 9.90 -12.93
CA ARG A 135 12.21 9.58 -12.33
C ARG A 135 12.61 10.52 -11.19
N GLU A 136 12.51 11.82 -11.41
CA GLU A 136 12.86 12.81 -10.39
C GLU A 136 11.90 12.77 -9.18
N ARG A 137 10.62 12.54 -9.44
CA ARG A 137 9.61 12.42 -8.39
C ARG A 137 9.87 11.18 -7.55
N MET A 138 10.12 10.04 -8.20
CA MET A 138 10.45 8.79 -7.50
C MET A 138 11.74 8.87 -6.71
N ALA A 139 12.79 9.50 -7.23
CA ALA A 139 14.05 9.69 -6.51
C ALA A 139 13.89 10.57 -5.25
N ARG A 140 12.98 11.53 -5.27
CA ARG A 140 12.63 12.36 -4.09
C ARG A 140 11.82 11.56 -3.08
N ASP A 141 10.80 10.84 -3.53
CA ASP A 141 9.91 10.04 -2.70
C ASP A 141 10.69 8.90 -2.00
N THR A 142 11.58 8.23 -2.72
CA THR A 142 12.44 7.17 -2.16
C THR A 142 13.37 7.70 -1.05
N ARG A 143 13.86 8.93 -1.17
CA ARG A 143 14.66 9.58 -0.11
C ARG A 143 13.81 9.94 1.10
N ALA A 144 12.59 10.43 0.88
CA ALA A 144 11.67 10.80 1.95
C ALA A 144 11.05 9.57 2.66
N GLU A 145 10.81 8.48 1.91
CA GLU A 145 10.27 7.22 2.43
C GLU A 145 11.35 6.37 3.09
N GLY A 146 12.61 6.40 2.61
CA GLY A 146 13.73 5.68 3.22
C GLY A 146 13.95 6.03 4.69
N ASP A 147 13.69 7.27 5.07
CA ASP A 147 13.76 7.71 6.47
C ASP A 147 12.42 7.51 7.22
N GLY A 148 11.27 7.72 6.56
CA GLY A 148 9.95 7.69 7.21
C GLY A 148 9.32 6.30 7.30
N GLU A 149 9.51 5.45 6.30
CA GLU A 149 8.87 4.12 6.26
C GLU A 149 9.69 3.08 7.02
N ALA A 150 11.02 3.18 7.00
CA ALA A 150 11.87 2.40 7.86
C ALA A 150 11.60 2.67 9.35
N VAL A 151 11.29 3.91 9.72
CA VAL A 151 10.88 4.29 11.09
C VAL A 151 9.49 3.77 11.40
N ARG A 152 8.50 3.94 10.49
CA ARG A 152 7.12 3.47 10.70
C ARG A 152 7.00 1.94 10.71
N SER A 153 7.77 1.23 9.88
CA SER A 153 7.83 -0.23 9.92
C SER A 153 8.45 -0.71 11.23
N ARG A 154 9.57 -0.13 11.66
CA ARG A 154 10.23 -0.46 12.94
C ARG A 154 9.35 -0.16 14.15
N ASP A 155 8.58 0.92 14.11
CA ASP A 155 7.64 1.28 15.17
C ASP A 155 6.43 0.34 15.17
N GLY A 156 5.93 -0.04 14.01
CA GLY A 156 4.89 -1.05 13.86
C GLY A 156 5.32 -2.42 14.37
N ASP A 157 6.54 -2.84 14.05
CA ASP A 157 7.12 -4.11 14.52
C ASP A 157 7.29 -4.11 16.06
N LEU A 158 7.73 -2.98 16.65
CA LEU A 158 7.84 -2.82 18.09
C LEU A 158 6.46 -2.80 18.78
N GLU A 159 5.48 -2.07 18.20
CA GLU A 159 4.10 -2.08 18.71
C GLU A 159 3.50 -3.48 18.65
N ALA A 160 3.67 -4.21 17.54
CA ALA A 160 3.19 -5.58 17.38
C ALA A 160 3.83 -6.54 18.40
N ALA A 161 5.15 -6.45 18.60
CA ALA A 161 5.87 -7.26 19.59
C ALA A 161 5.38 -6.98 21.01
N LEU A 162 5.17 -5.73 21.41
CA LEU A 162 4.63 -5.36 22.70
C LEU A 162 3.21 -5.90 22.89
N ARG A 163 2.36 -5.81 21.87
CA ARG A 163 1.00 -6.36 21.91
C ARG A 163 0.99 -7.88 22.05
N SER A 164 1.88 -8.60 21.39
CA SER A 164 2.03 -10.06 21.56
C SER A 164 2.46 -10.46 22.98
N LEU A 165 3.14 -9.57 23.69
CA LEU A 165 3.51 -9.71 25.10
C LEU A 165 2.39 -9.30 26.07
N GLY A 166 1.18 -8.96 25.55
CA GLY A 166 0.00 -8.65 26.36
C GLY A 166 -0.18 -7.17 26.72
N PHE A 167 0.60 -6.27 26.15
CA PHE A 167 0.41 -4.83 26.41
C PHE A 167 -0.84 -4.29 25.67
N PRO A 168 -1.69 -3.50 26.34
CA PRO A 168 -2.79 -2.79 25.68
C PRO A 168 -2.26 -1.84 24.61
N THR A 169 -3.00 -1.66 23.52
CA THR A 169 -2.59 -0.83 22.35
C THR A 169 -2.13 0.58 22.75
N ARG A 170 -2.82 1.20 23.72
CA ARG A 170 -2.47 2.54 24.20
C ARG A 170 -1.12 2.56 24.92
N GLU A 171 -0.84 1.56 25.73
CA GLU A 171 0.42 1.42 26.48
C GLU A 171 1.58 1.09 25.51
N ALA A 172 1.36 0.16 24.56
CA ALA A 172 2.34 -0.18 23.53
C ALA A 172 2.78 1.05 22.73
N ARG A 173 1.84 1.90 22.31
CA ARG A 173 2.15 3.15 21.60
C ARG A 173 2.92 4.17 22.44
N ALA A 174 2.59 4.27 23.72
CA ALA A 174 3.32 5.15 24.63
C ALA A 174 4.78 4.69 24.79
N LEU A 175 5.02 3.38 24.94
CA LEU A 175 6.36 2.82 25.01
C LEU A 175 7.15 2.98 23.71
N VAL A 176 6.51 2.83 22.54
CA VAL A 176 7.14 3.13 21.24
C VAL A 176 7.58 4.59 21.18
N ALA A 177 6.71 5.52 21.59
CA ALA A 177 7.03 6.95 21.59
C ALA A 177 8.19 7.29 22.55
N SER A 178 8.25 6.65 23.72
CA SER A 178 9.35 6.83 24.68
C SER A 178 10.67 6.32 24.13
N VAL A 179 10.70 5.11 23.55
CA VAL A 179 11.90 4.56 22.91
C VAL A 179 12.39 5.44 21.76
N ASN A 180 11.50 6.07 21.01
CA ASN A 180 11.85 6.99 19.93
C ASN A 180 12.38 8.34 20.39
N ALA A 181 12.10 8.73 21.62
CA ALA A 181 12.66 9.95 22.22
C ALA A 181 14.20 9.86 22.41
N ASP A 182 14.71 8.63 22.57
CA ASP A 182 16.15 8.37 22.56
C ASP A 182 16.66 8.14 21.14
N ARG A 183 17.44 9.10 20.61
CA ARG A 183 17.99 9.04 19.24
C ARG A 183 18.85 7.81 18.98
N GLY A 184 19.52 7.25 19.99
CA GLY A 184 20.33 6.04 19.88
C GLY A 184 19.47 4.79 19.69
N LEU A 185 18.33 4.73 20.38
CA LEU A 185 17.38 3.63 20.33
C LEU A 185 16.43 3.71 19.10
N ALA A 186 16.12 4.89 18.62
CA ALA A 186 15.23 5.07 17.46
C ALA A 186 15.72 4.31 16.20
N SER A 187 17.05 4.19 16.02
CA SER A 187 17.67 3.47 14.90
C SER A 187 18.16 2.06 15.24
N ALA A 188 18.04 1.65 16.51
CA ALA A 188 18.53 0.35 16.98
C ALA A 188 17.70 -0.84 16.44
N PRO A 189 18.24 -2.07 16.46
CA PRO A 189 17.50 -3.29 16.15
C PRO A 189 16.26 -3.49 17.05
N LEU A 190 15.23 -4.19 16.52
CA LEU A 190 13.97 -4.43 17.22
C LEU A 190 14.18 -5.03 18.63
N THR A 191 15.14 -5.95 18.77
CA THR A 191 15.46 -6.60 20.04
C THR A 191 15.94 -5.62 21.12
N ASP A 192 16.73 -4.63 20.74
CA ASP A 192 17.28 -3.64 21.69
C ASP A 192 16.20 -2.60 22.05
N ARG A 193 15.39 -2.21 21.09
CA ARG A 193 14.22 -1.34 21.30
C ARG A 193 13.17 -2.00 22.20
N LEU A 194 12.89 -3.29 21.97
CA LEU A 194 11.97 -4.07 22.80
C LEU A 194 12.49 -4.19 24.24
N ARG A 195 13.78 -4.49 24.40
CA ARG A 195 14.42 -4.56 25.73
C ARG A 195 14.35 -3.22 26.48
N ALA A 196 14.57 -2.11 25.77
CA ALA A 196 14.45 -0.76 26.34
C ALA A 196 13.01 -0.47 26.79
N ALA A 197 12.02 -0.74 25.94
CA ALA A 197 10.61 -0.58 26.29
C ALA A 197 10.18 -1.39 27.51
N LEU A 198 10.66 -2.63 27.63
CA LEU A 198 10.35 -3.49 28.78
C LEU A 198 11.02 -3.04 30.09
N LYS A 199 12.22 -2.43 29.98
CA LYS A 199 12.94 -1.90 31.15
C LYS A 199 12.27 -0.66 31.75
N GLU A 200 11.66 0.18 30.95
CA GLU A 200 10.92 1.37 31.42
C GLU A 200 9.70 1.01 32.28
N ARG A 201 9.08 -0.15 32.08
CA ARG A 201 7.96 -0.61 32.91
C ARG A 201 8.40 -1.20 34.25
N GLY A 202 9.64 -1.62 34.40
CA GLY A 202 10.17 -2.26 35.61
C GLY A 202 10.82 -1.26 36.60
N ALA A 203 10.84 0.00 36.25
CA ALA A 203 11.33 1.11 37.08
C ALA A 203 10.16 1.95 37.59
#